data_cf6c9dd898adae8bbd8f38b68e83a733
#
_entry.id   cf6c9dd898adae8bbd8f38b68e83a733
#
_cell.length_a   1.000
_cell.length_b   1.000
_cell.length_c   1.000
_cell.angle_alpha   90.00
_cell.angle_beta   90.00
_cell.angle_gamma   90.00
#
_symmetry.space_group_name_H-M   'P 1'
#
loop_
_entity.id
_entity.type
_entity.pdbx_description
1 polymer ?
#
loop_
_entity_poly.entity_id
_entity_poly.type
_entity_poly.pdbx_seq_one_letter_code
_entity_poly.pdbx_strand_id
1 'polypeptide(L)'
;MHAGRFTSMKDTAFFINVGRGETVKLDDLAAALSNGAIAGAAIDVSEIEPLPPEHALWQCENLIVTPHIGSFGSDTDIERQRVIVDNAQRFVRGEPLRYVIDKALRY
;
A
#
# COMPACT_ATOMS: atom_id res chain seq x y z
N MET A 1 -3.66 9.24 5.94
CA MET A 1 -2.80 10.45 5.80
C MET A 1 -3.63 11.58 5.22
N HIS A 2 -3.44 12.80 5.71
CA HIS A 2 -4.14 14.02 5.28
C HIS A 2 -3.19 15.23 5.44
N ALA A 3 -3.58 16.42 4.96
CA ALA A 3 -2.75 17.63 4.89
C ALA A 3 -1.94 17.90 6.17
N GLY A 4 -2.61 17.92 7.33
CA GLY A 4 -1.93 18.17 8.61
C GLY A 4 -0.87 17.14 9.01
N ARG A 5 -0.93 15.92 8.43
CA ARG A 5 0.12 14.92 8.65
C ARG A 5 1.31 15.15 7.73
N PHE A 6 1.08 15.56 6.50
CA PHE A 6 2.16 15.91 5.58
C PHE A 6 2.94 17.13 6.06
N THR A 7 2.25 18.18 6.55
CA THR A 7 2.91 19.37 7.10
C THR A 7 3.71 19.11 8.38
N SER A 8 3.46 18.02 9.09
CA SER A 8 4.26 17.63 10.25
C SER A 8 5.46 16.72 9.91
N MET A 9 5.64 16.35 8.66
CA MET A 9 6.81 15.62 8.19
C MET A 9 7.97 16.60 7.93
N LYS A 10 9.18 16.05 7.81
CA LYS A 10 10.32 16.84 7.34
C LYS A 10 10.16 17.11 5.85
N ASP A 11 10.61 18.25 5.39
CA ASP A 11 10.65 18.61 3.95
C ASP A 11 11.54 17.66 3.12
N THR A 12 12.50 17.01 3.77
CA THR A 12 13.34 15.96 3.17
C THR A 12 12.74 14.56 3.22
N ALA A 13 11.53 14.40 3.78
CA ALA A 13 10.91 13.07 3.92
C ALA A 13 10.31 12.57 2.60
N PHE A 14 10.36 11.27 2.42
CA PHE A 14 9.61 10.56 1.36
C PHE A 14 8.43 9.82 1.98
N PHE A 15 7.28 9.88 1.30
CA PHE A 15 6.08 9.15 1.68
C PHE A 15 5.91 7.92 0.76
N ILE A 16 5.75 6.73 1.34
CA ILE A 16 5.55 5.49 0.57
C ILE A 16 4.24 4.81 1.01
N ASN A 17 3.37 4.50 0.07
CA ASN A 17 2.14 3.75 0.30
C ASN A 17 2.03 2.52 -0.61
N VAL A 18 2.26 1.36 -0.03
CA VAL A 18 2.07 0.03 -0.65
C VAL A 18 0.99 -0.78 0.08
N GLY A 19 0.19 -0.11 0.90
CA GLY A 19 -0.84 -0.73 1.74
C GLY A 19 -2.23 -0.68 1.13
N ARG A 20 -2.99 0.37 1.48
CA ARG A 20 -4.36 0.61 0.97
C ARG A 20 -4.54 2.08 0.63
N GLY A 21 -5.22 2.33 -0.49
CA GLY A 21 -5.42 3.68 -1.02
C GLY A 21 -6.18 4.60 -0.06
N GLU A 22 -7.24 4.10 0.58
CA GLU A 22 -8.05 4.88 1.52
C GLU A 22 -7.27 5.43 2.74
N THR A 23 -6.05 4.95 2.98
CA THR A 23 -5.20 5.47 4.05
C THR A 23 -4.66 6.87 3.76
N VAL A 24 -4.79 7.36 2.53
CA VAL A 24 -4.23 8.63 2.05
C VAL A 24 -5.29 9.42 1.29
N LYS A 25 -5.43 10.71 1.60
CA LYS A 25 -6.15 11.67 0.78
C LYS A 25 -5.25 12.12 -0.36
N LEU A 26 -5.62 11.74 -1.59
CA LEU A 26 -4.77 11.98 -2.77
C LEU A 26 -4.59 13.46 -3.11
N ASP A 27 -5.63 14.27 -2.93
CA ASP A 27 -5.54 15.73 -3.13
C ASP A 27 -4.56 16.38 -2.14
N ASP A 28 -4.57 15.91 -0.89
CA ASP A 28 -3.65 16.40 0.14
C ASP A 28 -2.20 15.98 -0.15
N LEU A 29 -2.00 14.77 -0.70
CA LEU A 29 -0.70 14.31 -1.17
C LEU A 29 -0.20 15.15 -2.34
N ALA A 30 -1.06 15.40 -3.33
CA ALA A 30 -0.72 16.24 -4.49
C ALA A 30 -0.31 17.65 -4.04
N ALA A 31 -1.07 18.25 -3.13
CA ALA A 31 -0.73 19.56 -2.56
C ALA A 31 0.62 19.53 -1.80
N ALA A 32 0.87 18.48 -1.00
CA ALA A 32 2.12 18.34 -0.24
C ALA A 32 3.36 18.21 -1.15
N LEU A 33 3.23 17.49 -2.26
CA LEU A 33 4.29 17.34 -3.26
C LEU A 33 4.53 18.65 -4.03
N SER A 34 3.46 19.29 -4.49
CA SER A 34 3.54 20.51 -5.31
C SER A 34 4.10 21.72 -4.53
N ASN A 35 3.84 21.81 -3.23
CA ASN A 35 4.34 22.92 -2.40
C ASN A 35 5.65 22.59 -1.65
N GLY A 36 6.23 21.41 -1.88
CA GLY A 36 7.49 21.00 -1.27
C GLY A 36 7.40 20.69 0.24
N ALA A 37 6.21 20.37 0.76
CA ALA A 37 6.04 19.98 2.16
C ALA A 37 6.75 18.64 2.48
N ILE A 38 6.96 17.81 1.46
CA ILE A 38 7.76 16.58 1.49
C ILE A 38 8.62 16.49 0.22
N ALA A 39 9.74 15.77 0.29
CA ALA A 39 10.67 15.64 -0.82
C ALA A 39 10.10 14.84 -2.00
N GLY A 40 9.28 13.86 -1.73
CA GLY A 40 8.68 13.02 -2.77
C GLY A 40 7.78 11.94 -2.21
N ALA A 41 7.15 11.17 -3.12
CA ALA A 41 6.32 10.04 -2.73
C ALA A 41 6.42 8.87 -3.72
N ALA A 42 6.06 7.68 -3.24
CA ALA A 42 5.78 6.51 -4.06
C ALA A 42 4.46 5.87 -3.62
N ILE A 43 3.55 5.63 -4.55
CA ILE A 43 2.27 4.98 -4.26
C ILE A 43 2.04 3.81 -5.22
N ASP A 44 1.69 2.66 -4.66
CA ASP A 44 1.25 1.49 -5.41
C ASP A 44 -0.28 1.35 -5.38
N VAL A 45 -0.93 2.11 -4.49
CA VAL A 45 -2.38 2.08 -4.24
C VAL A 45 -2.94 3.49 -4.16
N SER A 46 -4.20 3.68 -4.61
CA SER A 46 -4.89 4.97 -4.60
C SER A 46 -6.34 4.85 -4.11
N GLU A 47 -6.93 5.96 -3.61
CA GLU A 47 -8.33 5.97 -3.15
C GLU A 47 -9.30 5.52 -4.25
N ILE A 48 -8.97 5.84 -5.50
CA ILE A 48 -9.72 5.44 -6.69
C ILE A 48 -8.73 4.72 -7.60
N GLU A 49 -9.04 3.50 -7.97
CA GLU A 49 -8.21 2.68 -8.85
C GLU A 49 -9.00 2.28 -10.11
N PRO A 50 -8.45 2.52 -11.31
CA PRO A 50 -7.18 3.21 -11.56
C PRO A 50 -7.23 4.70 -11.22
N LEU A 51 -6.06 5.30 -10.92
CA LEU A 51 -5.95 6.75 -10.66
C LEU A 51 -6.46 7.52 -11.88
N PRO A 52 -7.46 8.43 -11.71
CA PRO A 52 -8.05 9.17 -12.83
C PRO A 52 -6.98 9.92 -13.64
N PRO A 53 -7.07 9.92 -14.99
CA PRO A 53 -6.04 10.53 -15.86
C PRO A 53 -5.87 12.04 -15.64
N GLU A 54 -6.93 12.71 -15.19
CA GLU A 54 -6.95 14.16 -14.89
C GLU A 54 -6.46 14.51 -13.48
N HIS A 55 -6.12 13.52 -12.64
CA HIS A 55 -5.73 13.77 -11.27
C HIS A 55 -4.40 14.53 -11.17
N ALA A 56 -4.34 15.53 -10.28
CA ALA A 56 -3.18 16.43 -10.11
C ALA A 56 -1.87 15.70 -9.78
N LEU A 57 -1.93 14.52 -9.20
CA LEU A 57 -0.75 13.68 -8.92
C LEU A 57 0.07 13.35 -10.17
N TRP A 58 -0.56 13.24 -11.35
CA TRP A 58 0.17 13.00 -12.61
C TRP A 58 1.08 14.15 -13.03
N GLN A 59 0.91 15.34 -12.44
CA GLN A 59 1.75 16.52 -12.69
C GLN A 59 2.90 16.64 -11.67
N CYS A 60 2.98 15.74 -10.67
CA CYS A 60 4.02 15.78 -9.65
C CYS A 60 5.27 15.04 -10.15
N GLU A 61 6.35 15.78 -10.43
CA GLU A 61 7.62 15.20 -10.92
C GLU A 61 8.33 14.34 -9.86
N ASN A 62 8.05 14.59 -8.57
CA ASN A 62 8.61 13.89 -7.42
C ASN A 62 7.71 12.75 -6.90
N LEU A 63 6.89 12.15 -7.78
CA LEU A 63 5.99 11.04 -7.49
C LEU A 63 6.31 9.83 -8.38
N ILE A 64 6.37 8.65 -7.76
CA ILE A 64 6.33 7.35 -8.45
C ILE A 64 4.97 6.73 -8.23
N VAL A 65 4.30 6.29 -9.30
CA VAL A 65 3.05 5.54 -9.25
C VAL A 65 3.25 4.18 -9.89
N THR A 66 2.85 3.12 -9.19
CA THR A 66 2.77 1.77 -9.73
C THR A 66 1.32 1.26 -9.64
N PRO A 67 0.87 0.36 -10.54
CA PRO A 67 -0.54 0.03 -10.70
C PRO A 67 -0.98 -1.13 -9.79
N HIS A 68 -0.85 -0.99 -8.47
CA HIS A 68 -1.24 -1.96 -7.45
C HIS A 68 -0.62 -3.35 -7.68
N ILE A 69 0.69 -3.37 -7.88
CA ILE A 69 1.48 -4.57 -8.19
C ILE A 69 2.47 -4.96 -7.09
N GLY A 70 2.43 -4.29 -5.94
CA GLY A 70 3.37 -4.53 -4.84
C GLY A 70 3.35 -5.96 -4.27
N SER A 71 2.29 -6.72 -4.56
CA SER A 71 2.21 -8.15 -4.20
C SER A 71 2.53 -9.10 -5.35
N PHE A 72 2.86 -8.60 -6.53
CA PHE A 72 3.22 -9.43 -7.69
C PHE A 72 4.70 -9.81 -7.62
N GLY A 73 4.97 -11.10 -7.73
CA GLY A 73 6.32 -11.65 -7.82
C GLY A 73 6.26 -13.06 -8.34
N SER A 74 7.30 -13.51 -9.04
CA SER A 74 7.36 -14.84 -9.67
C SER A 74 7.06 -15.98 -8.70
N ASP A 75 7.42 -15.83 -7.44
CA ASP A 75 7.29 -16.86 -6.43
C ASP A 75 6.07 -16.66 -5.51
N THR A 76 5.43 -15.48 -5.55
CA THR A 76 4.33 -15.14 -4.64
C THR A 76 3.12 -16.07 -4.81
N ASP A 77 2.76 -16.38 -6.05
CA ASP A 77 1.62 -17.27 -6.33
C ASP A 77 1.93 -18.72 -5.96
N ILE A 78 3.16 -19.16 -6.15
CA ILE A 78 3.62 -20.47 -5.74
C ILE A 78 3.55 -20.62 -4.22
N GLU A 79 4.05 -19.62 -3.49
CA GLU A 79 3.99 -19.64 -2.01
C GLU A 79 2.56 -19.55 -1.48
N ARG A 80 1.70 -18.71 -2.08
CA ARG A 80 0.26 -18.70 -1.75
C ARG A 80 -0.39 -20.06 -1.91
N GLN A 81 -0.16 -20.73 -3.05
CA GLN A 81 -0.70 -22.08 -3.29
C GLN A 81 -0.18 -23.09 -2.27
N ARG A 82 1.12 -23.06 -1.94
CA ARG A 82 1.71 -23.94 -0.92
C ARG A 82 1.04 -23.74 0.43
N VAL A 83 0.85 -22.51 0.87
CA VAL A 83 0.19 -22.19 2.15
C VAL A 83 -1.26 -22.66 2.16
N ILE A 84 -2.01 -22.44 1.07
CA ILE A 84 -3.41 -22.88 0.95
C ILE A 84 -3.50 -24.42 1.03
N VAL A 85 -2.69 -25.12 0.27
CA VAL A 85 -2.69 -26.61 0.23
C VAL A 85 -2.26 -27.17 1.59
N ASP A 86 -1.18 -26.66 2.20
CA ASP A 86 -0.72 -27.09 3.52
C ASP A 86 -1.82 -26.89 4.58
N ASN A 87 -2.47 -25.73 4.61
CA ASN A 87 -3.54 -25.47 5.56
C ASN A 87 -4.78 -26.33 5.33
N ALA A 88 -5.14 -26.60 4.07
CA ALA A 88 -6.23 -27.52 3.77
C ALA A 88 -5.93 -28.95 4.28
N GLN A 89 -4.71 -29.45 4.08
CA GLN A 89 -4.28 -30.75 4.59
C GLN A 89 -4.26 -30.77 6.13
N ARG A 90 -3.77 -29.73 6.78
CA ARG A 90 -3.76 -29.59 8.24
C ARG A 90 -5.18 -29.61 8.79
N PHE A 91 -6.10 -28.86 8.18
CA PHE A 91 -7.50 -28.83 8.57
C PHE A 91 -8.13 -30.22 8.55
N VAL A 92 -7.93 -30.98 7.47
CA VAL A 92 -8.46 -32.35 7.35
C VAL A 92 -7.87 -33.31 8.41
N ARG A 93 -6.61 -33.09 8.83
CA ARG A 93 -5.93 -33.90 9.85
C ARG A 93 -6.19 -33.42 11.27
N GLY A 94 -6.93 -32.33 11.49
CA GLY A 94 -7.12 -31.72 12.81
C GLY A 94 -5.86 -31.09 13.40
N GLU A 95 -4.88 -30.74 12.55
CA GLU A 95 -3.64 -30.10 12.95
C GLU A 95 -3.81 -28.58 13.03
N PRO A 96 -3.01 -27.88 13.85
CA PRO A 96 -3.02 -26.41 13.90
C PRO A 96 -2.70 -25.80 12.53
N LEU A 97 -3.48 -24.80 12.13
CA LEU A 97 -3.23 -24.06 10.88
C LEU A 97 -2.02 -23.13 11.03
N ARG A 98 -1.39 -22.79 9.90
CA ARG A 98 -0.30 -21.82 9.83
C ARG A 98 -0.85 -20.44 9.47
N TYR A 99 -0.14 -19.40 9.92
CA TYR A 99 -0.48 -17.98 9.64
C TYR A 99 -1.90 -17.60 10.08
N VAL A 100 -2.34 -18.13 11.21
CA VAL A 100 -3.63 -17.78 11.79
C VAL A 100 -3.52 -16.40 12.45
N ILE A 101 -4.44 -15.52 12.08
CA ILE A 101 -4.53 -14.19 12.69
C ILE A 101 -5.05 -14.33 14.12
N ASP A 102 -4.30 -13.84 15.10
CA ASP A 102 -4.79 -13.66 16.45
C ASP A 102 -5.71 -12.43 16.50
N LYS A 103 -7.00 -12.67 16.68
CA LYS A 103 -8.02 -11.61 16.68
C LYS A 103 -7.88 -10.65 17.87
N ALA A 104 -7.26 -11.08 18.98
CA ALA A 104 -7.02 -10.21 20.14
C ALA A 104 -5.84 -9.27 19.87
N LEU A 105 -4.78 -9.79 19.25
CA LEU A 105 -3.60 -9.03 18.87
C LEU A 105 -3.73 -8.31 17.51
N ARG A 106 -4.72 -8.69 16.69
CA ARG A 106 -5.03 -8.15 15.37
C ARG A 106 -3.94 -8.36 14.31
N TYR A 107 -3.08 -9.34 14.46
CA TYR A 107 -2.08 -9.77 13.48
C TYR A 107 -1.74 -11.26 13.61
#